data_563648f255f61aa0611e5d3b2a055647
#
_entry.id   563648f255f61aa0611e5d3b2a055647
#
_cell.length_a   1.000
_cell.length_b   1.000
_cell.length_c   1.000
_cell.angle_alpha   90.00
_cell.angle_beta   90.00
_cell.angle_gamma   90.00
#
_symmetry.space_group_name_H-M   'P 1'
#
loop_
_entity.id
_entity.type
_entity.pdbx_description
1 polymer ?
#
loop_
_entity_poly.entity_id
_entity_poly.type
_entity_poly.pdbx_seq_one_letter_code
_entity_poly.pdbx_strand_id
1 'polypeptide(L)'
;MLLPLSCTMATSIVPRSKPMERGVVLQRTLQTDSHQKYFLYVPRQGGNTAKIFITVHGISRNVRQHAKEFAAYAERYGVVMIAPYGPADRFPDDQRLGRKGNRADIVLNAIVAEVARLTGASSNKLYLFGYSGGAQFVHRYMFAYPERVARIVLGAPGWYTLPDSTLEFPIGIQPILSMPQIQFDSARFLSIPVCVLVGEKDNRRDAELNKSTIIDRLQGKTRIERGWHWVEEMSYQARRQGLPTTYAFHLLPDSPHSFAISMERGGMGEKTFDFLFPES
;
A
#
# COMPACT_ATOMS: atom_id res chain seq x y z
N MET A 1 -23.02 3.64 -69.56
CA MET A 1 -22.10 4.68 -69.00
C MET A 1 -22.32 4.67 -67.48
N LEU A 2 -21.51 3.93 -66.74
CA LEU A 2 -21.61 3.75 -65.29
C LEU A 2 -20.56 4.65 -64.63
N LEU A 3 -20.98 5.58 -63.80
CA LEU A 3 -20.08 6.44 -62.99
C LEU A 3 -19.61 5.65 -61.73
N PRO A 4 -18.33 5.73 -61.32
CA PRO A 4 -17.88 5.12 -60.09
C PRO A 4 -18.24 5.96 -58.89
N LEU A 5 -18.86 5.33 -57.88
CA LEU A 5 -19.08 5.89 -56.54
C LEU A 5 -17.72 5.93 -55.78
N SER A 6 -17.21 7.13 -55.58
CA SER A 6 -16.04 7.37 -54.75
C SER A 6 -16.44 7.32 -53.24
N CYS A 7 -16.03 6.25 -52.53
CA CYS A 7 -16.22 6.12 -51.10
C CYS A 7 -15.07 6.85 -50.38
N THR A 8 -15.35 8.05 -49.88
CA THR A 8 -14.41 8.80 -49.02
C THR A 8 -14.43 8.22 -47.63
N MET A 9 -13.39 7.48 -47.24
CA MET A 9 -13.20 7.06 -45.86
C MET A 9 -12.82 8.28 -45.00
N ALA A 10 -13.74 8.68 -44.11
CA ALA A 10 -13.47 9.66 -43.10
C ALA A 10 -12.54 9.04 -42.03
N THR A 11 -11.29 9.41 -42.04
CA THR A 11 -10.35 9.12 -40.94
C THR A 11 -10.77 9.90 -39.71
N SER A 12 -11.35 9.21 -38.73
CA SER A 12 -11.65 9.77 -37.42
C SER A 12 -10.33 10.08 -36.71
N ILE A 13 -10.01 11.38 -36.60
CA ILE A 13 -8.88 11.85 -35.79
C ILE A 13 -9.26 11.65 -34.32
N VAL A 14 -8.75 10.60 -33.69
CA VAL A 14 -8.83 10.42 -32.25
C VAL A 14 -8.05 11.57 -31.61
N PRO A 15 -8.67 12.44 -30.79
CA PRO A 15 -7.97 13.54 -30.18
C PRO A 15 -6.81 12.99 -29.32
N ARG A 16 -5.58 13.42 -29.62
CA ARG A 16 -4.42 13.09 -28.78
C ARG A 16 -4.68 13.64 -27.38
N SER A 17 -4.78 12.75 -26.42
CA SER A 17 -4.87 13.12 -25.01
C SER A 17 -3.69 14.01 -24.64
N LYS A 18 -3.98 15.11 -23.91
CA LYS A 18 -2.92 16.03 -23.44
C LYS A 18 -1.85 15.22 -22.71
N PRO A 19 -0.54 15.44 -22.97
CA PRO A 19 0.52 14.73 -22.29
C PRO A 19 0.37 14.86 -20.77
N MET A 20 0.62 13.77 -20.05
CA MET A 20 0.55 13.78 -18.59
C MET A 20 1.65 14.66 -18.02
N GLU A 21 1.29 15.57 -17.14
CA GLU A 21 2.24 16.42 -16.42
C GLU A 21 3.12 15.58 -15.51
N ARG A 22 4.44 15.82 -15.53
CA ARG A 22 5.47 15.09 -14.79
C ARG A 22 6.18 15.98 -13.78
N GLY A 23 6.72 15.39 -12.70
CA GLY A 23 7.47 16.08 -11.67
C GLY A 23 6.63 16.92 -10.71
N VAL A 24 5.31 16.70 -10.70
CA VAL A 24 4.37 17.36 -9.80
C VAL A 24 3.37 16.38 -9.20
N VAL A 25 2.89 16.68 -8.01
CA VAL A 25 1.84 15.89 -7.36
C VAL A 25 0.47 16.35 -7.88
N LEU A 26 -0.22 15.50 -8.60
CA LEU A 26 -1.52 15.76 -9.19
C LEU A 26 -2.63 15.07 -8.38
N GLN A 27 -3.68 15.79 -8.03
CA GLN A 27 -4.91 15.15 -7.57
C GLN A 27 -5.74 14.72 -8.78
N ARG A 28 -6.15 13.46 -8.79
CA ARG A 28 -6.95 12.85 -9.84
C ARG A 28 -8.23 12.25 -9.29
N THR A 29 -9.18 12.02 -10.17
CA THR A 29 -10.41 11.28 -9.91
C THR A 29 -10.38 10.03 -10.77
N LEU A 30 -10.73 8.87 -10.20
CA LEU A 30 -10.79 7.59 -10.90
C LEU A 30 -11.87 7.66 -12.00
N GLN A 31 -11.53 7.26 -13.23
CA GLN A 31 -12.45 7.39 -14.37
C GLN A 31 -13.73 6.56 -14.21
N THR A 32 -13.61 5.41 -13.55
CA THR A 32 -14.73 4.50 -13.31
C THR A 32 -15.53 4.83 -12.05
N ASP A 33 -15.08 5.79 -11.23
CA ASP A 33 -15.76 6.24 -10.01
C ASP A 33 -15.44 7.71 -9.72
N SER A 34 -16.35 8.62 -10.07
CA SER A 34 -16.21 10.07 -9.93
C SER A 34 -16.06 10.56 -8.48
N HIS A 35 -16.38 9.72 -7.49
CA HIS A 35 -16.23 10.04 -6.07
C HIS A 35 -14.88 9.55 -5.51
N GLN A 36 -14.14 8.73 -6.28
CA GLN A 36 -12.87 8.21 -5.84
C GLN A 36 -11.71 9.09 -6.30
N LYS A 37 -11.02 9.69 -5.32
CA LYS A 37 -9.84 10.54 -5.56
C LYS A 37 -8.57 9.79 -5.20
N TYR A 38 -7.48 10.18 -5.85
CA TYR A 38 -6.12 9.74 -5.52
C TYR A 38 -5.11 10.81 -5.91
N PHE A 39 -3.92 10.78 -5.34
CA PHE A 39 -2.80 11.60 -5.77
C PHE A 39 -1.84 10.75 -6.59
N LEU A 40 -1.33 11.34 -7.65
CA LEU A 40 -0.41 10.74 -8.60
C LEU A 40 0.84 11.60 -8.73
N TYR A 41 2.00 10.98 -8.71
CA TYR A 41 3.25 11.59 -9.09
C TYR A 41 3.91 10.74 -10.18
N VAL A 42 4.27 11.37 -11.28
CA VAL A 42 5.01 10.73 -12.38
C VAL A 42 6.38 11.42 -12.45
N PRO A 43 7.49 10.70 -12.30
CA PRO A 43 8.83 11.31 -12.32
C PRO A 43 9.12 11.96 -13.68
N ARG A 44 9.94 13.03 -13.68
CA ARG A 44 10.33 13.74 -14.90
C ARG A 44 11.04 12.82 -15.87
N GLN A 45 11.95 11.99 -15.34
CA GLN A 45 12.65 10.96 -16.08
C GLN A 45 12.14 9.58 -15.66
N GLY A 46 11.87 8.72 -16.62
CA GLY A 46 11.38 7.36 -16.39
C GLY A 46 10.67 6.85 -17.62
N GLY A 47 11.01 5.62 -18.01
CA GLY A 47 10.42 4.94 -19.16
C GLY A 47 9.05 4.31 -18.86
N ASN A 48 8.46 3.69 -19.88
CA ASN A 48 7.17 2.98 -19.81
C ASN A 48 7.19 1.71 -18.94
N THR A 49 8.27 1.45 -18.19
CA THR A 49 8.42 0.29 -17.30
C THR A 49 8.70 0.69 -15.86
N ALA A 50 8.48 1.97 -15.51
CA ALA A 50 8.68 2.44 -14.14
C ALA A 50 7.89 1.59 -13.15
N LYS A 51 8.48 1.28 -11.99
CA LYS A 51 7.81 0.58 -10.90
C LYS A 51 6.73 1.48 -10.29
N ILE A 52 5.70 0.88 -9.71
CA ILE A 52 4.65 1.62 -9.00
C ILE A 52 4.88 1.51 -7.49
N PHE A 53 5.06 2.67 -6.85
CA PHE A 53 5.06 2.84 -5.41
C PHE A 53 3.70 3.33 -4.93
N ILE A 54 3.15 2.72 -3.89
CA ILE A 54 1.85 3.08 -3.32
C ILE A 54 2.04 3.46 -1.85
N THR A 55 1.54 4.63 -1.45
CA THR A 55 1.54 5.08 -0.06
C THR A 55 0.13 5.22 0.47
N VAL A 56 -0.21 4.49 1.55
CA VAL A 56 -1.55 4.46 2.14
C VAL A 56 -1.55 5.19 3.49
N HIS A 57 -2.40 6.22 3.59
CA HIS A 57 -2.55 7.04 4.80
C HIS A 57 -3.21 6.29 5.96
N GLY A 58 -3.02 6.80 7.19
CA GLY A 58 -3.70 6.32 8.40
C GLY A 58 -5.13 6.86 8.56
N ILE A 59 -5.67 6.69 9.76
CA ILE A 59 -7.02 7.16 10.13
C ILE A 59 -7.17 8.69 10.07
N SER A 60 -6.07 9.43 10.16
CA SER A 60 -6.03 10.89 9.99
C SER A 60 -6.34 11.36 8.56
N ARG A 61 -6.39 10.44 7.59
CA ARG A 61 -6.70 10.72 6.16
C ARG A 61 -5.80 11.78 5.51
N ASN A 62 -4.56 11.93 5.96
CA ASN A 62 -3.58 12.92 5.53
C ASN A 62 -2.87 12.57 4.19
N VAL A 63 -3.62 12.06 3.22
CA VAL A 63 -3.11 11.56 1.93
C VAL A 63 -2.28 12.59 1.16
N ARG A 64 -2.67 13.89 1.19
CA ARG A 64 -1.92 14.96 0.53
C ARG A 64 -0.52 15.12 1.13
N GLN A 65 -0.38 14.95 2.45
CA GLN A 65 0.92 14.98 3.11
C GLN A 65 1.77 13.81 2.68
N HIS A 66 1.23 12.59 2.67
CA HIS A 66 1.93 11.41 2.14
C HIS A 66 2.46 11.64 0.73
N ALA A 67 1.59 12.16 -0.16
CA ALA A 67 1.99 12.41 -1.54
C ALA A 67 3.12 13.45 -1.66
N LYS A 68 3.09 14.52 -0.84
CA LYS A 68 4.15 15.55 -0.84
C LYS A 68 5.47 15.03 -0.30
N GLU A 69 5.44 14.34 0.84
CA GLU A 69 6.65 13.84 1.51
C GLU A 69 7.38 12.79 0.67
N PHE A 70 6.64 11.92 -0.04
CA PHE A 70 7.23 10.88 -0.85
C PHE A 70 7.57 11.31 -2.29
N ALA A 71 7.13 12.49 -2.77
CA ALA A 71 7.37 12.93 -4.15
C ALA A 71 8.86 13.03 -4.50
N ALA A 72 9.69 13.56 -3.60
CA ALA A 72 11.13 13.69 -3.81
C ALA A 72 11.82 12.30 -3.93
N TYR A 73 11.37 11.33 -3.14
CA TYR A 73 11.85 9.95 -3.22
C TYR A 73 11.38 9.29 -4.52
N ALA A 74 10.13 9.48 -4.92
CA ALA A 74 9.60 8.95 -6.17
C ALA A 74 10.38 9.49 -7.38
N GLU A 75 10.75 10.79 -7.37
CA GLU A 75 11.62 11.38 -8.40
C GLU A 75 13.01 10.72 -8.41
N ARG A 76 13.67 10.64 -7.24
CA ARG A 76 15.03 10.11 -7.10
C ARG A 76 15.13 8.65 -7.56
N TYR A 77 14.15 7.84 -7.27
CA TYR A 77 14.12 6.41 -7.63
C TYR A 77 13.40 6.11 -8.96
N GLY A 78 12.93 7.14 -9.67
CA GLY A 78 12.30 7.01 -10.98
C GLY A 78 11.01 6.17 -10.96
N VAL A 79 10.25 6.20 -9.85
CA VAL A 79 9.03 5.39 -9.67
C VAL A 79 7.77 6.24 -9.79
N VAL A 80 6.70 5.67 -10.35
CA VAL A 80 5.39 6.29 -10.33
C VAL A 80 4.76 6.09 -8.95
N MET A 81 4.35 7.18 -8.30
CA MET A 81 3.73 7.13 -6.97
C MET A 81 2.22 7.31 -7.04
N ILE A 82 1.51 6.46 -6.31
CA ILE A 82 0.06 6.53 -6.09
C ILE A 82 -0.21 6.70 -4.59
N ALA A 83 -1.04 7.69 -4.23
CA ALA A 83 -1.58 7.83 -2.88
C ALA A 83 -3.11 7.83 -2.96
N PRO A 84 -3.78 6.68 -2.72
CA PRO A 84 -5.23 6.58 -2.75
C PRO A 84 -5.85 7.35 -1.58
N TYR A 85 -6.96 8.05 -1.83
CA TYR A 85 -7.74 8.70 -0.78
C TYR A 85 -8.95 7.85 -0.42
N GLY A 86 -8.99 7.38 0.82
CA GLY A 86 -10.11 6.64 1.38
C GLY A 86 -10.84 7.48 2.42
N PRO A 87 -11.88 8.26 2.08
CA PRO A 87 -12.65 9.02 3.06
C PRO A 87 -13.41 8.08 4.00
N ALA A 88 -13.52 8.48 5.28
CA ALA A 88 -14.02 7.59 6.34
C ALA A 88 -15.49 7.20 6.18
N ASP A 89 -16.31 8.09 5.60
CA ASP A 89 -17.72 7.84 5.27
C ASP A 89 -17.90 6.75 4.20
N ARG A 90 -17.00 6.69 3.22
CA ARG A 90 -17.02 5.66 2.17
C ARG A 90 -16.32 4.38 2.57
N PHE A 91 -15.24 4.48 3.34
CA PHE A 91 -14.38 3.36 3.70
C PHE A 91 -14.17 3.27 5.22
N PRO A 92 -15.23 3.01 5.98
CA PRO A 92 -15.15 2.94 7.45
C PRO A 92 -14.31 1.75 7.95
N ASP A 93 -14.11 0.73 7.12
CA ASP A 93 -13.40 -0.52 7.45
C ASP A 93 -12.26 -0.82 6.46
N ASP A 94 -11.66 0.23 5.86
CA ASP A 94 -10.55 0.10 4.90
C ASP A 94 -9.38 -0.72 5.45
N GLN A 95 -9.06 -0.54 6.73
CA GLN A 95 -7.99 -1.27 7.40
C GLN A 95 -8.17 -2.79 7.34
N ARG A 96 -9.40 -3.28 7.17
CA ARG A 96 -9.76 -4.70 7.06
C ARG A 96 -10.25 -5.07 5.65
N LEU A 97 -9.70 -4.39 4.64
CA LEU A 97 -10.05 -4.54 3.22
C LEU A 97 -11.51 -4.17 2.88
N GLY A 98 -12.21 -3.50 3.78
CA GLY A 98 -13.62 -3.16 3.60
C GLY A 98 -14.57 -4.34 3.81
N ARG A 99 -14.26 -5.24 4.76
CA ARG A 99 -15.16 -6.35 5.15
C ARG A 99 -16.57 -5.89 5.47
N LYS A 100 -16.68 -4.68 6.02
CA LYS A 100 -17.94 -3.97 6.30
C LYS A 100 -17.96 -2.69 5.46
N GLY A 101 -18.67 -2.69 4.32
CA GLY A 101 -18.79 -1.53 3.44
C GLY A 101 -18.03 -1.67 2.13
N ASN A 102 -17.54 -0.55 1.59
CA ASN A 102 -16.84 -0.55 0.31
C ASN A 102 -15.47 -1.26 0.41
N ARG A 103 -15.15 -2.03 -0.61
CA ARG A 103 -13.91 -2.80 -0.75
C ARG A 103 -12.76 -1.89 -1.20
N ALA A 104 -11.96 -1.44 -0.23
CA ALA A 104 -10.82 -0.55 -0.47
C ALA A 104 -9.73 -1.20 -1.35
N ASP A 105 -9.55 -2.50 -1.26
CA ASP A 105 -8.62 -3.27 -2.08
C ASP A 105 -9.04 -3.33 -3.56
N ILE A 106 -10.34 -3.48 -3.85
CA ILE A 106 -10.86 -3.44 -5.23
C ILE A 106 -10.64 -2.06 -5.83
N VAL A 107 -10.91 -1.01 -5.05
CA VAL A 107 -10.69 0.38 -5.49
C VAL A 107 -9.21 0.65 -5.73
N LEU A 108 -8.32 0.18 -4.86
CA LEU A 108 -6.88 0.29 -5.11
C LEU A 108 -6.47 -0.40 -6.41
N ASN A 109 -7.00 -1.61 -6.67
CA ASN A 109 -6.73 -2.33 -7.91
C ASN A 109 -7.18 -1.55 -9.16
N ALA A 110 -8.35 -0.89 -9.10
CA ALA A 110 -8.86 -0.05 -10.20
C ALA A 110 -7.97 1.19 -10.43
N ILE A 111 -7.52 1.87 -9.35
CA ILE A 111 -6.59 3.00 -9.45
C ILE A 111 -5.26 2.56 -10.09
N VAL A 112 -4.70 1.43 -9.66
CA VAL A 112 -3.45 0.90 -10.22
C VAL A 112 -3.59 0.60 -11.70
N ALA A 113 -4.70 -0.03 -12.12
CA ALA A 113 -4.96 -0.32 -13.53
C ALA A 113 -5.09 0.95 -14.37
N GLU A 114 -5.78 1.98 -13.85
CA GLU A 114 -5.87 3.27 -14.52
C GLU A 114 -4.51 3.95 -14.66
N VAL A 115 -3.72 3.99 -13.58
CA VAL A 115 -2.39 4.62 -13.60
C VAL A 115 -1.43 3.88 -14.54
N ALA A 116 -1.42 2.56 -14.53
CA ALA A 116 -0.62 1.76 -15.46
C ALA A 116 -0.96 2.10 -16.92
N ARG A 117 -2.25 2.18 -17.25
CA ARG A 117 -2.71 2.55 -18.59
C ARG A 117 -2.31 3.99 -18.97
N LEU A 118 -2.37 4.93 -18.03
CA LEU A 118 -2.06 6.34 -18.28
C LEU A 118 -0.56 6.63 -18.40
N THR A 119 0.28 5.88 -17.69
CA THR A 119 1.70 6.18 -17.56
C THR A 119 2.62 5.17 -18.27
N GLY A 120 2.09 3.99 -18.59
CA GLY A 120 2.89 2.85 -19.04
C GLY A 120 3.68 2.16 -17.92
N ALA A 121 3.49 2.56 -16.66
CA ALA A 121 4.18 1.95 -15.52
C ALA A 121 3.77 0.48 -15.33
N SER A 122 4.72 -0.34 -14.86
CA SER A 122 4.47 -1.77 -14.63
C SER A 122 3.62 -1.99 -13.37
N SER A 123 2.45 -2.60 -13.55
CA SER A 123 1.54 -3.02 -12.46
C SER A 123 1.67 -4.48 -12.05
N ASN A 124 2.66 -5.20 -12.59
CA ASN A 124 2.86 -6.63 -12.32
C ASN A 124 3.25 -6.89 -10.87
N LYS A 125 4.08 -6.01 -10.31
CA LYS A 125 4.53 -6.07 -8.91
C LYS A 125 4.51 -4.68 -8.30
N LEU A 126 3.81 -4.55 -7.18
CA LEU A 126 3.60 -3.30 -6.45
C LEU A 126 4.54 -3.19 -5.26
N TYR A 127 5.00 -1.98 -4.99
CA TYR A 127 5.83 -1.61 -3.84
C TYR A 127 4.96 -0.75 -2.92
N LEU A 128 4.68 -1.22 -1.71
CA LEU A 128 3.68 -0.58 -0.87
C LEU A 128 4.28 -0.09 0.45
N PHE A 129 3.83 1.07 0.83
CA PHE A 129 4.01 1.64 2.16
C PHE A 129 2.64 1.99 2.74
N GLY A 130 2.46 1.76 4.02
CA GLY A 130 1.30 2.26 4.77
C GLY A 130 1.72 2.78 6.13
N TYR A 131 1.01 3.78 6.66
CA TYR A 131 1.24 4.31 8.01
C TYR A 131 0.02 4.07 8.90
N SER A 132 0.22 3.60 10.15
CA SER A 132 -0.84 3.37 11.13
C SER A 132 -1.97 2.49 10.57
N GLY A 133 -3.19 3.03 10.41
CA GLY A 133 -4.30 2.34 9.75
C GLY A 133 -4.00 1.92 8.32
N GLY A 134 -3.25 2.72 7.56
CA GLY A 134 -2.80 2.37 6.21
C GLY A 134 -1.83 1.18 6.20
N ALA A 135 -0.97 1.05 7.22
CA ALA A 135 -0.11 -0.12 7.38
C ALA A 135 -0.93 -1.39 7.70
N GLN A 136 -2.02 -1.23 8.45
CA GLN A 136 -2.97 -2.34 8.66
C GLN A 136 -3.65 -2.77 7.36
N PHE A 137 -3.96 -1.84 6.46
CA PHE A 137 -4.46 -2.16 5.13
C PHE A 137 -3.40 -2.87 4.29
N VAL A 138 -2.19 -2.33 4.23
CA VAL A 138 -1.11 -2.82 3.33
C VAL A 138 -0.74 -4.27 3.62
N HIS A 139 -0.54 -4.66 4.89
CA HIS A 139 -0.19 -6.06 5.17
C HIS A 139 -1.35 -7.02 4.88
N ARG A 140 -2.60 -6.61 5.10
CA ARG A 140 -3.77 -7.43 4.74
C ARG A 140 -3.97 -7.50 3.22
N TYR A 141 -3.66 -6.44 2.50
CA TYR A 141 -3.61 -6.46 1.04
C TYR A 141 -2.53 -7.44 0.53
N MET A 142 -1.35 -7.44 1.13
CA MET A 142 -0.31 -8.42 0.82
C MET A 142 -0.78 -9.86 1.04
N PHE A 143 -1.51 -10.13 2.12
CA PHE A 143 -2.05 -11.46 2.38
C PHE A 143 -3.12 -11.88 1.36
N ALA A 144 -3.94 -10.92 0.92
CA ALA A 144 -5.04 -11.16 -0.03
C ALA A 144 -4.58 -11.24 -1.50
N TYR A 145 -3.47 -10.58 -1.86
CA TYR A 145 -2.97 -10.45 -3.23
C TYR A 145 -1.45 -10.61 -3.32
N PRO A 146 -0.89 -11.71 -2.79
CA PRO A 146 0.57 -11.87 -2.69
C PRO A 146 1.26 -11.87 -4.06
N GLU A 147 0.57 -12.35 -5.10
CA GLU A 147 1.08 -12.36 -6.47
C GLU A 147 1.34 -10.96 -7.04
N ARG A 148 0.65 -9.94 -6.50
CA ARG A 148 0.77 -8.55 -6.95
C ARG A 148 1.83 -7.74 -6.20
N VAL A 149 2.36 -8.24 -5.10
CA VAL A 149 3.23 -7.48 -4.20
C VAL A 149 4.69 -7.89 -4.41
N ALA A 150 5.58 -6.89 -4.53
CA ALA A 150 7.01 -7.10 -4.56
C ALA A 150 7.62 -7.02 -3.16
N ARG A 151 7.35 -5.92 -2.46
CA ARG A 151 7.87 -5.60 -1.12
C ARG A 151 6.91 -4.67 -0.41
N ILE A 152 6.89 -4.70 0.91
CA ILE A 152 6.10 -3.75 1.72
C ILE A 152 6.91 -3.15 2.86
N VAL A 153 6.54 -1.92 3.22
CA VAL A 153 7.00 -1.26 4.45
C VAL A 153 5.79 -0.82 5.26
N LEU A 154 5.80 -1.15 6.55
CA LEU A 154 4.70 -0.92 7.49
C LEU A 154 5.13 0.09 8.55
N GLY A 155 4.64 1.33 8.45
CA GLY A 155 4.85 2.38 9.45
C GLY A 155 3.85 2.27 10.59
N ALA A 156 4.30 1.87 11.78
CA ALA A 156 3.57 1.90 13.05
C ALA A 156 2.12 1.36 13.00
N PRO A 157 1.86 0.14 12.49
CA PRO A 157 0.52 -0.45 12.55
C PRO A 157 0.02 -0.55 13.99
N GLY A 158 -1.26 -0.29 14.22
CA GLY A 158 -1.86 -0.44 15.53
C GLY A 158 -1.97 -1.90 16.00
N TRP A 159 -2.13 -2.83 15.07
CA TRP A 159 -2.15 -4.28 15.28
C TRP A 159 -2.10 -5.01 13.94
N TYR A 160 -1.88 -6.33 13.97
CA TYR A 160 -1.57 -7.13 12.79
C TYR A 160 -2.54 -8.30 12.62
N THR A 161 -2.62 -8.82 11.40
CA THR A 161 -3.14 -10.16 11.12
C THR A 161 -1.99 -11.15 11.27
N LEU A 162 -2.19 -12.18 12.05
CA LEU A 162 -1.21 -13.25 12.24
C LEU A 162 -1.34 -14.30 11.11
N PRO A 163 -0.25 -14.95 10.71
CA PRO A 163 -0.27 -16.04 9.71
C PRO A 163 -0.81 -17.35 10.31
N ASP A 164 -1.92 -17.28 11.03
CA ASP A 164 -2.55 -18.37 11.77
C ASP A 164 -3.95 -18.65 11.21
N SER A 165 -4.12 -19.83 10.60
CA SER A 165 -5.39 -20.27 10.00
C SER A 165 -6.44 -20.74 11.02
N THR A 166 -6.09 -20.85 12.29
CA THR A 166 -7.03 -21.20 13.38
C THR A 166 -7.76 -19.96 13.91
N LEU A 167 -7.26 -18.77 13.61
CA LEU A 167 -7.82 -17.50 14.05
C LEU A 167 -8.62 -16.85 12.92
N GLU A 168 -9.80 -16.33 13.27
CA GLU A 168 -10.65 -15.60 12.33
C GLU A 168 -9.99 -14.32 11.81
N PHE A 169 -10.23 -14.01 10.54
CA PHE A 169 -9.87 -12.71 9.98
C PHE A 169 -10.69 -11.59 10.69
N PRO A 170 -10.08 -10.49 11.08
CA PRO A 170 -8.74 -10.01 10.72
C PRO A 170 -7.63 -10.32 11.75
N ILE A 171 -7.88 -11.13 12.78
CA ILE A 171 -6.84 -11.49 13.76
C ILE A 171 -5.87 -12.52 13.16
N GLY A 172 -6.39 -13.51 12.46
CA GLY A 172 -5.67 -14.51 11.70
C GLY A 172 -6.14 -14.61 10.26
N ILE A 173 -5.85 -15.74 9.62
CA ILE A 173 -6.09 -15.99 8.18
C ILE A 173 -7.11 -17.10 7.93
N GLN A 174 -8.02 -17.38 8.87
CA GLN A 174 -9.15 -18.25 8.57
C GLN A 174 -9.97 -17.70 7.41
N PRO A 175 -10.50 -18.54 6.50
CA PRO A 175 -11.27 -18.09 5.34
C PRO A 175 -12.40 -17.13 5.69
N ILE A 176 -12.56 -16.08 4.87
CA ILE A 176 -13.54 -15.02 5.11
C ILE A 176 -14.81 -15.33 4.34
N LEU A 177 -15.87 -15.79 5.02
CA LEU A 177 -17.13 -16.15 4.38
C LEU A 177 -17.76 -14.98 3.58
N SER A 178 -17.62 -13.73 4.06
CA SER A 178 -18.13 -12.55 3.36
C SER A 178 -17.26 -12.08 2.19
N MET A 179 -16.08 -12.66 2.00
CA MET A 179 -15.15 -12.34 0.93
C MET A 179 -14.53 -13.64 0.36
N PRO A 180 -15.32 -14.55 -0.20
CA PRO A 180 -14.87 -15.90 -0.60
C PRO A 180 -13.81 -15.88 -1.71
N GLN A 181 -13.69 -14.77 -2.43
CA GLN A 181 -12.66 -14.57 -3.45
C GLN A 181 -11.26 -14.31 -2.86
N ILE A 182 -11.15 -14.02 -1.57
CA ILE A 182 -9.87 -13.89 -0.88
C ILE A 182 -9.49 -15.25 -0.30
N GLN A 183 -8.40 -15.80 -0.82
CA GLN A 183 -7.79 -17.04 -0.33
C GLN A 183 -6.37 -16.73 0.14
N PHE A 184 -6.09 -17.03 1.42
CA PHE A 184 -4.79 -16.78 2.01
C PHE A 184 -3.83 -17.93 1.68
N ASP A 185 -2.85 -17.66 0.80
CA ASP A 185 -1.77 -18.59 0.47
C ASP A 185 -0.52 -18.22 1.28
N SER A 186 -0.28 -18.96 2.36
CA SER A 186 0.83 -18.67 3.28
C SER A 186 2.20 -18.81 2.61
N ALA A 187 2.39 -19.76 1.72
CA ALA A 187 3.66 -19.91 1.02
C ALA A 187 3.99 -18.69 0.16
N ARG A 188 2.97 -18.10 -0.47
CA ARG A 188 3.15 -16.90 -1.28
C ARG A 188 3.37 -15.64 -0.45
N PHE A 189 2.49 -15.33 0.52
CA PHE A 189 2.67 -14.08 1.27
C PHE A 189 3.88 -14.11 2.20
N LEU A 190 4.26 -15.28 2.74
CA LEU A 190 5.48 -15.43 3.54
C LEU A 190 6.76 -15.27 2.71
N SER A 191 6.71 -15.38 1.40
CA SER A 191 7.85 -15.13 0.51
C SER A 191 8.08 -13.65 0.20
N ILE A 192 7.22 -12.73 0.65
CA ILE A 192 7.32 -11.31 0.37
C ILE A 192 8.17 -10.62 1.44
N PRO A 193 9.22 -9.87 1.06
CA PRO A 193 10.02 -9.10 2.01
C PRO A 193 9.20 -7.98 2.66
N VAL A 194 9.34 -7.86 3.99
CA VAL A 194 8.61 -6.86 4.80
C VAL A 194 9.58 -6.13 5.73
N CYS A 195 9.41 -4.82 5.82
CA CYS A 195 10.06 -3.99 6.85
C CYS A 195 9.00 -3.31 7.71
N VAL A 196 9.13 -3.41 9.02
CA VAL A 196 8.29 -2.71 10.00
C VAL A 196 9.09 -1.57 10.62
N LEU A 197 8.56 -0.36 10.54
CA LEU A 197 9.14 0.86 11.08
C LEU A 197 8.23 1.40 12.19
N VAL A 198 8.73 1.53 13.42
CA VAL A 198 7.96 2.08 14.55
C VAL A 198 8.78 3.16 15.25
N GLY A 199 8.17 4.25 15.62
CA GLY A 199 8.85 5.29 16.38
C GLY A 199 9.30 4.79 17.76
N GLU A 200 10.53 5.10 18.19
CA GLU A 200 11.05 4.66 19.51
C GLU A 200 10.25 5.25 20.69
N LYS A 201 9.55 6.38 20.46
CA LYS A 201 8.66 7.02 21.43
C LYS A 201 7.18 6.65 21.23
N ASP A 202 6.85 5.73 20.30
CA ASP A 202 5.49 5.23 20.05
C ASP A 202 5.13 4.07 20.99
N ASN A 203 5.32 4.29 22.28
CA ASN A 203 5.10 3.32 23.36
C ASN A 203 3.83 3.61 24.18
N ARG A 204 3.04 4.62 23.79
CA ARG A 204 1.82 5.00 24.51
C ARG A 204 0.62 4.16 24.07
N ARG A 205 -0.23 3.86 25.03
CA ARG A 205 -1.55 3.25 24.77
C ARG A 205 -2.60 4.35 24.57
N ASP A 206 -2.49 5.07 23.44
CA ASP A 206 -3.41 6.14 23.08
C ASP A 206 -4.83 5.64 22.78
N ALA A 207 -5.78 6.56 22.52
CA ALA A 207 -7.17 6.23 22.23
C ALA A 207 -7.36 5.42 20.93
N GLU A 208 -6.45 5.58 19.98
CA GLU A 208 -6.51 5.00 18.64
C GLU A 208 -5.97 3.58 18.58
N LEU A 209 -5.21 3.17 19.62
CA LEU A 209 -4.68 1.82 19.70
C LEU A 209 -5.78 0.82 20.07
N ASN A 210 -5.89 -0.28 19.32
CA ASN A 210 -6.78 -1.38 19.71
C ASN A 210 -6.33 -1.99 21.05
N LYS A 211 -7.18 -1.90 22.07
CA LYS A 211 -6.90 -2.35 23.45
C LYS A 211 -7.63 -3.65 23.81
N SER A 212 -8.13 -4.39 22.82
CA SER A 212 -8.82 -5.65 23.11
C SER A 212 -7.87 -6.66 23.76
N THR A 213 -8.38 -7.40 24.74
CA THR A 213 -7.59 -8.38 25.50
C THR A 213 -6.95 -9.44 24.62
N ILE A 214 -7.62 -9.85 23.54
CA ILE A 214 -7.07 -10.84 22.61
C ILE A 214 -5.85 -10.30 21.84
N ILE A 215 -5.89 -9.05 21.38
CA ILE A 215 -4.77 -8.43 20.68
C ILE A 215 -3.60 -8.21 21.64
N ASP A 216 -3.87 -7.69 22.84
CA ASP A 216 -2.83 -7.51 23.86
C ASP A 216 -2.13 -8.82 24.21
N ARG A 217 -2.88 -9.91 24.32
CA ARG A 217 -2.33 -11.24 24.63
C ARG A 217 -1.51 -11.84 23.50
N LEU A 218 -1.97 -11.68 22.24
CA LEU A 218 -1.33 -12.30 21.09
C LEU A 218 -0.17 -11.50 20.55
N GLN A 219 -0.20 -10.17 20.67
CA GLN A 219 0.75 -9.30 19.96
C GLN A 219 1.55 -8.36 20.86
N GLY A 220 1.06 -8.08 22.08
CA GLY A 220 1.65 -7.11 23.01
C GLY A 220 0.79 -5.86 23.19
N LYS A 221 1.21 -4.99 24.11
CA LYS A 221 0.44 -3.84 24.58
C LYS A 221 0.73 -2.54 23.86
N THR A 222 1.90 -2.42 23.21
CA THR A 222 2.35 -1.23 22.49
C THR A 222 2.58 -1.54 21.01
N ARG A 223 2.68 -0.50 20.16
CA ARG A 223 2.98 -0.70 18.73
C ARG A 223 4.38 -1.27 18.52
N ILE A 224 5.32 -0.94 19.40
CA ILE A 224 6.68 -1.49 19.38
C ILE A 224 6.64 -3.01 19.62
N GLU A 225 6.04 -3.44 20.73
CA GLU A 225 5.91 -4.86 21.05
C GLU A 225 5.20 -5.64 19.93
N ARG A 226 4.08 -5.10 19.42
CA ARG A 226 3.29 -5.73 18.37
C ARG A 226 4.05 -5.87 17.07
N GLY A 227 4.80 -4.84 16.67
CA GLY A 227 5.61 -4.88 15.46
C GLY A 227 6.74 -5.90 15.55
N TRP A 228 7.42 -5.93 16.69
CA TRP A 228 8.50 -6.89 16.94
C TRP A 228 7.97 -8.34 16.97
N HIS A 229 6.94 -8.62 17.75
CA HIS A 229 6.34 -9.96 17.82
C HIS A 229 5.82 -10.44 16.47
N TRP A 230 5.19 -9.55 15.68
CA TRP A 230 4.69 -9.93 14.37
C TRP A 230 5.81 -10.27 13.38
N VAL A 231 6.92 -9.51 13.39
CA VAL A 231 8.09 -9.80 12.55
C VAL A 231 8.73 -11.14 12.94
N GLU A 232 8.85 -11.42 14.23
CA GLU A 232 9.35 -12.71 14.73
C GLU A 232 8.44 -13.87 14.28
N GLU A 233 7.13 -13.73 14.41
CA GLU A 233 6.16 -14.75 13.99
C GLU A 233 6.22 -15.00 12.47
N MET A 234 6.21 -13.95 11.66
CA MET A 234 6.33 -14.06 10.20
C MET A 234 7.65 -14.74 9.81
N SER A 235 8.74 -14.34 10.44
CA SER A 235 10.06 -14.95 10.21
C SER A 235 10.10 -16.43 10.62
N TYR A 236 9.47 -16.76 11.72
CA TYR A 236 9.37 -18.16 12.19
C TYR A 236 8.59 -19.02 11.20
N GLN A 237 7.43 -18.55 10.75
CA GLN A 237 6.60 -19.30 9.80
C GLN A 237 7.26 -19.42 8.42
N ALA A 238 7.97 -18.39 7.96
CA ALA A 238 8.75 -18.46 6.72
C ALA A 238 9.86 -19.51 6.81
N ARG A 239 10.65 -19.51 7.91
CA ARG A 239 11.69 -20.52 8.14
C ARG A 239 11.13 -21.93 8.20
N ARG A 240 9.99 -22.14 8.85
CA ARG A 240 9.32 -23.45 8.90
C ARG A 240 8.94 -24.00 7.52
N GLN A 241 8.67 -23.10 6.57
CA GLN A 241 8.35 -23.45 5.18
C GLN A 241 9.59 -23.44 4.27
N GLY A 242 10.80 -23.22 4.80
CA GLY A 242 12.03 -23.17 4.01
C GLY A 242 12.13 -21.97 3.09
N LEU A 243 11.42 -20.87 3.38
CA LEU A 243 11.38 -19.67 2.55
C LEU A 243 12.48 -18.69 2.95
N PRO A 244 13.38 -18.29 2.01
CA PRO A 244 14.47 -17.35 2.27
C PRO A 244 13.96 -15.91 2.22
N THR A 245 13.09 -15.52 3.16
CA THR A 245 12.43 -14.20 3.13
C THR A 245 13.03 -13.26 4.16
N THR A 246 13.14 -11.99 3.81
CA THR A 246 13.64 -10.94 4.71
C THR A 246 12.47 -10.24 5.41
N TYR A 247 12.44 -10.38 6.74
CA TYR A 247 11.62 -9.58 7.63
C TYR A 247 12.51 -8.71 8.50
N ALA A 248 12.25 -7.41 8.52
CA ALA A 248 13.04 -6.45 9.28
C ALA A 248 12.15 -5.63 10.22
N PHE A 249 12.68 -5.31 11.40
CA PHE A 249 12.06 -4.38 12.34
C PHE A 249 13.07 -3.29 12.71
N HIS A 250 12.66 -2.02 12.60
CA HIS A 250 13.51 -0.90 12.99
C HIS A 250 12.74 0.11 13.83
N LEU A 251 13.39 0.62 14.86
CA LEU A 251 12.93 1.80 15.58
C LEU A 251 13.38 3.06 14.83
N LEU A 252 12.48 4.04 14.77
CA LEU A 252 12.76 5.36 14.21
C LEU A 252 13.14 6.29 15.36
N PRO A 253 14.35 6.88 15.35
CA PRO A 253 14.81 7.73 16.43
C PRO A 253 13.89 8.94 16.61
N ASP A 254 13.75 9.38 17.87
CA ASP A 254 12.99 10.56 18.28
C ASP A 254 11.54 10.66 17.80
N SER A 255 10.94 9.57 17.32
CA SER A 255 9.63 9.55 16.68
C SER A 255 8.55 9.02 17.62
N PRO A 256 7.51 9.81 17.94
CA PRO A 256 6.26 9.33 18.51
C PRO A 256 5.35 8.77 17.40
N HIS A 257 4.08 8.43 17.71
CA HIS A 257 3.08 8.06 16.70
C HIS A 257 2.67 9.25 15.83
N SER A 258 3.56 9.68 14.93
CA SER A 258 3.36 10.81 14.02
C SER A 258 4.06 10.57 12.69
N PHE A 259 3.28 10.53 11.60
CA PHE A 259 3.82 10.40 10.24
C PHE A 259 4.83 11.51 9.94
N ALA A 260 4.45 12.78 10.20
CA ALA A 260 5.29 13.94 9.92
C ALA A 260 6.64 13.87 10.64
N ILE A 261 6.64 13.59 11.95
CA ILE A 261 7.87 13.52 12.75
C ILE A 261 8.72 12.31 12.32
N SER A 262 8.09 11.17 12.02
CA SER A 262 8.80 9.99 11.53
C SER A 262 9.48 10.25 10.17
N MET A 263 8.87 11.06 9.29
CA MET A 263 9.50 11.50 8.04
C MET A 263 10.64 12.49 8.31
N GLU A 264 10.38 13.52 9.10
CA GLU A 264 11.31 14.64 9.32
C GLU A 264 12.56 14.25 10.14
N ARG A 265 12.37 13.45 11.21
CA ARG A 265 13.42 13.14 12.20
C ARG A 265 13.80 11.68 12.23
N GLY A 266 12.83 10.78 11.99
CA GLY A 266 13.03 9.34 12.08
C GLY A 266 13.71 8.72 10.86
N GLY A 267 13.91 9.46 9.77
CA GLY A 267 14.44 8.93 8.52
C GLY A 267 13.53 7.90 7.85
N MET A 268 12.21 7.95 8.12
CA MET A 268 11.26 6.95 7.63
C MET A 268 11.22 6.88 6.10
N GLY A 269 11.32 8.03 5.42
CA GLY A 269 11.31 8.07 3.95
C GLY A 269 12.49 7.32 3.34
N GLU A 270 13.71 7.59 3.82
CA GLU A 270 14.94 6.94 3.37
C GLU A 270 14.88 5.43 3.61
N LYS A 271 14.62 5.02 4.85
CA LYS A 271 14.50 3.59 5.21
C LYS A 271 13.43 2.86 4.38
N THR A 272 12.34 3.56 4.03
CA THR A 272 11.27 3.01 3.18
C THR A 272 11.79 2.73 1.78
N PHE A 273 12.45 3.70 1.15
CA PHE A 273 12.89 3.56 -0.24
C PHE A 273 14.10 2.64 -0.38
N ASP A 274 15.06 2.67 0.55
CA ASP A 274 16.19 1.75 0.58
C ASP A 274 15.73 0.28 0.69
N PHE A 275 14.69 0.03 1.51
CA PHE A 275 14.14 -1.32 1.62
C PHE A 275 13.33 -1.73 0.39
N LEU A 276 12.45 -0.84 -0.12
CA LEU A 276 11.60 -1.15 -1.27
C LEU A 276 12.39 -1.28 -2.57
N PHE A 277 13.43 -0.47 -2.75
CA PHE A 277 14.21 -0.36 -3.98
C PHE A 277 15.71 -0.48 -3.70
N PRO A 278 16.17 -1.61 -3.15
CA PRO A 278 17.60 -1.78 -2.87
C PRO A 278 18.40 -1.64 -4.17
N GLU A 279 19.57 -1.01 -4.05
CA GLU A 279 20.55 -0.98 -5.15
C GLU A 279 20.91 -2.42 -5.52
N SER A 280 20.87 -2.72 -6.81
CA SER A 280 21.17 -4.04 -7.38
C SER A 280 22.66 -4.25 -7.54
#